data_3221bc4b2017ebc0d1841e53f6a0a8cf
#
_entry.id   3221bc4b2017ebc0d1841e53f6a0a8cf
#
_cell.length_a   1.000
_cell.length_b   1.000
_cell.length_c   1.000
_cell.angle_alpha   90.00
_cell.angle_beta   90.00
_cell.angle_gamma   90.00
#
_symmetry.space_group_name_H-M   'P 1'
#
loop_
_entity.id
_entity.type
_entity.pdbx_description
1 polymer ?
#
loop_
_entity_poly.entity_id
_entity_poly.type
_entity_poly.pdbx_seq_one_letter_code
_entity_poly.pdbx_strand_id
1 'polypeptide(L)'
;NVSLNLLLGWDNELTYLIAPSARVPGKSYYSLNMTDSYARETFEALFCYITEKLGGNGYKHRVCNWVLGNEVNACNAWNYAGGMSTRDCAYNYAKAFQLLYQAVRGTDENARVFISLDHSWTVGQDGHSGKEYLDEFAAYMYATAPYMRWNVDYHPYSNPLYKNDF
;
A
#
# COMPACT_ATOMS: atom_id res chain seq x y z
N ASN A 1 20.78 -3.86 3.57
CA ASN A 1 19.36 -3.66 3.82
C ASN A 1 18.72 -3.08 2.56
N VAL A 2 17.59 -3.67 2.14
CA VAL A 2 16.86 -3.27 0.94
C VAL A 2 15.45 -2.90 1.35
N SER A 3 14.90 -1.83 0.75
CA SER A 3 13.48 -1.50 0.80
C SER A 3 12.83 -1.88 -0.53
N LEU A 4 11.66 -2.48 -0.49
CA LEU A 4 10.91 -2.92 -1.67
C LEU A 4 9.50 -2.33 -1.64
N ASN A 5 9.13 -1.62 -2.71
CA ASN A 5 7.77 -1.14 -2.93
C ASN A 5 7.04 -2.12 -3.84
N LEU A 6 5.85 -2.54 -3.43
CA LEU A 6 4.97 -3.41 -4.18
C LEU A 6 3.83 -2.59 -4.79
N LEU A 7 3.76 -2.57 -6.11
CA LEU A 7 2.82 -1.76 -6.88
C LEU A 7 1.99 -2.65 -7.80
N LEU A 8 0.71 -2.34 -7.97
CA LEU A 8 -0.17 -3.05 -8.89
C LEU A 8 -0.33 -2.23 -10.19
N GLY A 9 0.25 -2.72 -11.28
CA GLY A 9 0.07 -2.19 -12.63
C GLY A 9 -1.15 -2.77 -13.33
N TRP A 10 -1.42 -2.29 -14.56
CA TRP A 10 -2.46 -2.84 -15.43
C TRP A 10 -1.97 -4.07 -16.18
N ASP A 11 -2.78 -5.11 -16.17
CA ASP A 11 -2.66 -6.26 -17.06
C ASP A 11 -4.06 -6.71 -17.47
N ASN A 12 -4.28 -6.99 -18.76
CA ASN A 12 -5.59 -7.34 -19.29
C ASN A 12 -6.13 -8.68 -18.76
N GLU A 13 -5.26 -9.62 -18.44
CA GLU A 13 -5.62 -10.95 -17.92
C GLU A 13 -5.81 -10.92 -16.40
N LEU A 14 -5.19 -9.95 -15.71
CA LEU A 14 -5.15 -9.86 -14.25
C LEU A 14 -6.01 -8.72 -13.68
N THR A 15 -6.94 -8.18 -14.47
CA THR A 15 -7.82 -7.07 -14.02
C THR A 15 -8.66 -7.43 -12.79
N TYR A 16 -8.88 -8.70 -12.52
CA TYR A 16 -9.59 -9.14 -11.31
C TYR A 16 -8.85 -8.79 -10.01
N LEU A 17 -7.53 -8.56 -10.08
CA LEU A 17 -6.72 -8.09 -8.97
C LEU A 17 -6.92 -6.59 -8.66
N ILE A 18 -7.43 -5.83 -9.61
CA ILE A 18 -7.72 -4.40 -9.46
C ILE A 18 -9.09 -4.23 -8.81
N ALA A 19 -9.21 -3.29 -7.86
CA ALA A 19 -10.48 -2.96 -7.23
C ALA A 19 -11.57 -2.67 -8.29
N PRO A 20 -12.80 -3.20 -8.15
CA PRO A 20 -13.82 -3.11 -9.20
C PRO A 20 -14.09 -1.69 -9.72
N SER A 21 -14.10 -0.70 -8.84
CA SER A 21 -14.27 0.73 -9.18
C SER A 21 -13.09 1.31 -9.98
N ALA A 22 -11.93 0.67 -9.92
CA ALA A 22 -10.68 1.17 -10.50
C ALA A 22 -10.30 0.50 -11.83
N ARG A 23 -11.13 -0.38 -12.39
CA ARG A 23 -10.83 -1.15 -13.61
C ARG A 23 -10.96 -0.31 -14.88
N VAL A 24 -10.11 0.72 -14.99
CA VAL A 24 -10.01 1.60 -16.15
C VAL A 24 -8.54 1.64 -16.58
N PRO A 25 -8.19 1.30 -17.84
CA PRO A 25 -6.81 1.29 -18.30
C PRO A 25 -6.20 2.71 -18.32
N GLY A 26 -4.87 2.79 -18.34
CA GLY A 26 -4.14 4.04 -18.53
C GLY A 26 -3.80 4.82 -17.26
N LYS A 27 -3.96 4.20 -16.08
CA LYS A 27 -3.45 4.75 -14.83
C LYS A 27 -2.09 4.15 -14.49
N SER A 28 -1.29 4.86 -13.68
CA SER A 28 0.05 4.39 -13.30
C SER A 28 -0.01 3.13 -12.44
N TYR A 29 -0.76 3.20 -11.33
CA TYR A 29 -0.98 2.10 -10.40
C TYR A 29 -2.40 2.09 -9.87
N TYR A 30 -2.81 0.95 -9.32
CA TYR A 30 -4.19 0.65 -8.99
C TYR A 30 -4.36 0.16 -7.56
N SER A 31 -5.51 0.47 -6.99
CA SER A 31 -5.96 -0.09 -5.71
C SER A 31 -6.23 -1.59 -5.86
N LEU A 32 -5.75 -2.38 -4.89
CA LEU A 32 -5.90 -3.83 -4.88
C LEU A 32 -7.35 -4.23 -4.62
N ASN A 33 -7.81 -5.32 -5.23
CA ASN A 33 -9.15 -5.85 -5.01
C ASN A 33 -9.21 -6.70 -3.73
N MET A 34 -9.74 -6.12 -2.65
CA MET A 34 -9.95 -6.82 -1.39
C MET A 34 -11.42 -7.19 -1.16
N THR A 35 -12.28 -7.03 -2.16
CA THR A 35 -13.69 -7.38 -2.07
C THR A 35 -14.00 -8.78 -2.58
N ASP A 36 -13.15 -9.33 -3.44
CA ASP A 36 -13.25 -10.65 -4.04
C ASP A 36 -12.33 -11.66 -3.32
N SER A 37 -12.84 -12.86 -3.01
CA SER A 37 -12.07 -13.87 -2.27
C SER A 37 -10.91 -14.43 -3.08
N TYR A 38 -11.12 -14.68 -4.38
CA TYR A 38 -10.07 -15.20 -5.25
C TYR A 38 -8.94 -14.21 -5.45
N ALA A 39 -9.25 -12.90 -5.59
CA ALA A 39 -8.23 -11.87 -5.65
C ALA A 39 -7.43 -11.80 -4.35
N ARG A 40 -8.09 -11.89 -3.19
CA ARG A 40 -7.41 -11.89 -1.88
C ARG A 40 -6.48 -13.10 -1.72
N GLU A 41 -6.96 -14.29 -2.05
CA GLU A 41 -6.16 -15.53 -2.01
C GLU A 41 -4.94 -15.43 -2.94
N THR A 42 -5.12 -14.83 -4.13
CA THR A 42 -4.01 -14.58 -5.07
C THR A 42 -2.97 -13.62 -4.47
N PHE A 43 -3.40 -12.52 -3.83
CA PHE A 43 -2.46 -11.60 -3.17
C PHE A 43 -1.76 -12.27 -1.98
N GLU A 44 -2.49 -13.04 -1.17
CA GLU A 44 -1.89 -13.78 -0.06
C GLU A 44 -0.80 -14.73 -0.55
N ALA A 45 -1.09 -15.55 -1.57
CA ALA A 45 -0.12 -16.47 -2.16
C ALA A 45 1.09 -15.71 -2.75
N LEU A 46 0.84 -14.60 -3.46
CA LEU A 46 1.91 -13.76 -4.02
C LEU A 46 2.78 -13.16 -2.92
N PHE A 47 2.19 -12.57 -1.88
CA PHE A 47 2.95 -11.96 -0.79
C PHE A 47 3.76 -13.01 -0.02
N CYS A 48 3.21 -14.18 0.26
CA CYS A 48 3.97 -15.29 0.84
C CYS A 48 5.15 -15.69 -0.05
N TYR A 49 4.91 -15.88 -1.34
CA TYR A 49 5.98 -16.26 -2.28
C TYR A 49 7.12 -15.23 -2.34
N ILE A 50 6.81 -13.93 -2.51
CA ILE A 50 7.86 -12.91 -2.63
C ILE A 50 8.59 -12.69 -1.31
N THR A 51 7.91 -12.78 -0.16
CA THR A 51 8.56 -12.64 1.14
C THR A 51 9.48 -13.81 1.44
N GLU A 52 9.10 -15.03 1.09
CA GLU A 52 9.97 -16.22 1.20
C GLU A 52 11.20 -16.09 0.30
N LYS A 53 11.06 -15.54 -0.92
CA LYS A 53 12.16 -15.42 -1.88
C LYS A 53 13.09 -14.25 -1.60
N LEU A 54 12.61 -13.15 -1.07
CA LEU A 54 13.37 -11.90 -0.95
C LEU A 54 13.61 -11.47 0.50
N GLY A 55 12.84 -11.99 1.45
CA GLY A 55 12.99 -11.79 2.88
C GLY A 55 13.79 -12.91 3.55
N GLY A 56 13.62 -13.04 4.84
CA GLY A 56 14.14 -14.15 5.63
C GLY A 56 15.59 -14.00 6.08
N ASN A 57 15.89 -14.60 7.23
CA ASN A 57 17.18 -14.47 7.91
C ASN A 57 18.34 -15.26 7.25
N GLY A 58 18.04 -16.10 6.26
CA GLY A 58 19.04 -16.96 5.58
C GLY A 58 19.80 -16.28 4.43
N TYR A 59 19.40 -15.08 4.01
CA TYR A 59 19.99 -14.42 2.85
C TYR A 59 20.94 -13.30 3.25
N LYS A 60 22.11 -13.27 2.56
CA LYS A 60 23.13 -12.22 2.75
C LYS A 60 22.60 -10.83 2.37
N HIS A 61 21.69 -10.78 1.39
CA HIS A 61 21.03 -9.57 0.92
C HIS A 61 19.52 -9.84 0.97
N ARG A 62 18.83 -9.22 1.92
CA ARG A 62 17.39 -9.41 2.11
C ARG A 62 16.64 -8.09 2.10
N VAL A 63 15.39 -8.16 1.74
CA VAL A 63 14.43 -7.07 1.92
C VAL A 63 14.03 -7.04 3.39
N CYS A 64 14.29 -5.93 4.06
CA CYS A 64 13.94 -5.72 5.47
C CYS A 64 12.88 -4.61 5.67
N ASN A 65 12.64 -3.80 4.65
CA ASN A 65 11.57 -2.81 4.64
C ASN A 65 10.65 -3.09 3.44
N TRP A 66 9.38 -3.26 3.72
CA TRP A 66 8.34 -3.57 2.75
C TRP A 66 7.33 -2.45 2.70
N VAL A 67 7.11 -1.89 1.53
CA VAL A 67 6.13 -0.82 1.31
C VAL A 67 5.04 -1.35 0.39
N LEU A 68 3.78 -1.25 0.80
CA LEU A 68 2.66 -1.58 -0.07
C LEU A 68 2.12 -0.32 -0.73
N GLY A 69 2.20 -0.27 -2.05
CA GLY A 69 1.79 0.88 -2.83
C GLY A 69 2.81 2.03 -2.79
N ASN A 70 2.46 3.12 -3.45
CA ASN A 70 3.17 4.39 -3.43
C ASN A 70 2.15 5.50 -3.25
N GLU A 71 2.36 6.39 -2.27
CA GLU A 71 1.49 7.55 -2.05
C GLU A 71 0.00 7.18 -2.09
N VAL A 72 -0.39 6.20 -1.26
CA VAL A 72 -1.68 5.50 -1.39
C VAL A 72 -2.92 6.39 -1.14
N ASN A 73 -2.74 7.55 -0.53
CA ASN A 73 -3.77 8.58 -0.41
C ASN A 73 -4.00 9.34 -1.72
N ALA A 74 -3.04 9.35 -2.65
CA ALA A 74 -3.17 9.93 -3.99
C ALA A 74 -3.97 8.99 -4.92
N CYS A 75 -5.25 8.79 -4.57
CA CYS A 75 -6.14 7.80 -5.18
C CYS A 75 -6.56 8.13 -6.63
N ASN A 76 -6.19 9.28 -7.16
CA ASN A 76 -6.39 9.64 -8.56
C ASN A 76 -5.13 9.43 -9.42
N ALA A 77 -3.95 9.30 -8.79
CA ALA A 77 -2.66 9.20 -9.47
C ALA A 77 -1.93 7.87 -9.17
N TRP A 78 -1.46 7.69 -7.93
CA TRP A 78 -0.53 6.61 -7.57
C TRP A 78 -1.18 5.36 -6.98
N ASN A 79 -2.48 5.43 -6.66
CA ASN A 79 -3.26 4.31 -6.15
C ASN A 79 -4.70 4.44 -6.64
N TYR A 80 -4.88 4.43 -7.97
CA TYR A 80 -6.18 4.71 -8.57
C TYR A 80 -7.29 3.82 -8.00
N ALA A 81 -8.29 4.45 -7.38
CA ALA A 81 -9.35 3.77 -6.63
C ALA A 81 -10.77 3.97 -7.23
N GLY A 82 -10.88 4.69 -8.37
CA GLY A 82 -12.15 4.85 -9.08
C GLY A 82 -13.23 5.62 -8.31
N GLY A 83 -12.83 6.63 -7.53
CA GLY A 83 -13.77 7.50 -6.81
C GLY A 83 -14.28 6.94 -5.47
N MET A 84 -13.59 5.98 -4.87
CA MET A 84 -13.87 5.55 -3.50
C MET A 84 -13.76 6.74 -2.53
N SER A 85 -14.58 6.73 -1.47
CA SER A 85 -14.41 7.64 -0.33
C SER A 85 -13.07 7.41 0.36
N THR A 86 -12.56 8.40 1.13
CA THR A 86 -11.33 8.24 1.92
C THR A 86 -11.38 6.99 2.78
N ARG A 87 -12.49 6.79 3.49
CA ARG A 87 -12.71 5.61 4.35
C ARG A 87 -12.66 4.30 3.57
N ASP A 88 -13.42 4.20 2.47
CA ASP A 88 -13.48 2.95 1.71
C ASP A 88 -12.13 2.62 1.08
N CYS A 89 -11.42 3.64 0.57
CA CYS A 89 -10.07 3.48 0.03
C CYS A 89 -9.08 3.01 1.10
N ALA A 90 -9.06 3.67 2.27
CA ALA A 90 -8.17 3.33 3.38
C ALA A 90 -8.49 1.94 3.96
N TYR A 91 -9.75 1.58 4.09
CA TYR A 91 -10.17 0.26 4.60
C TYR A 91 -9.85 -0.87 3.61
N ASN A 92 -10.07 -0.63 2.32
CA ASN A 92 -9.68 -1.58 1.28
C ASN A 92 -8.17 -1.81 1.29
N TYR A 93 -7.39 -0.73 1.37
CA TYR A 93 -5.93 -0.78 1.47
C TYR A 93 -5.47 -1.49 2.75
N ALA A 94 -6.08 -1.20 3.90
CA ALA A 94 -5.70 -1.81 5.17
C ALA A 94 -5.84 -3.34 5.16
N LYS A 95 -6.86 -3.88 4.47
CA LYS A 95 -7.01 -5.34 4.29
C LYS A 95 -5.83 -5.94 3.52
N ALA A 96 -5.41 -5.31 2.43
CA ALA A 96 -4.25 -5.76 1.66
C ALA A 96 -2.95 -5.62 2.48
N PHE A 97 -2.83 -4.53 3.22
CA PHE A 97 -1.70 -4.29 4.13
C PHE A 97 -1.57 -5.38 5.19
N GLN A 98 -2.68 -5.85 5.77
CA GLN A 98 -2.68 -6.94 6.75
C GLN A 98 -2.16 -8.24 6.13
N LEU A 99 -2.53 -8.58 4.90
CA LEU A 99 -2.02 -9.77 4.20
C LEU A 99 -0.49 -9.67 4.00
N LEU A 100 0.00 -8.52 3.50
CA LEU A 100 1.44 -8.33 3.35
C LEU A 100 2.16 -8.38 4.70
N TYR A 101 1.61 -7.72 5.73
CA TYR A 101 2.19 -7.71 7.07
C TYR A 101 2.35 -9.14 7.62
N GLN A 102 1.33 -9.98 7.49
CA GLN A 102 1.36 -11.37 7.95
C GLN A 102 2.43 -12.18 7.20
N ALA A 103 2.50 -12.06 5.88
CA ALA A 103 3.50 -12.74 5.07
C ALA A 103 4.94 -12.32 5.44
N VAL A 104 5.17 -11.00 5.57
CA VAL A 104 6.48 -10.44 5.96
C VAL A 104 6.89 -10.91 7.34
N ARG A 105 6.01 -10.80 8.33
CA ARG A 105 6.31 -11.14 9.72
C ARG A 105 6.40 -12.65 9.96
N GLY A 106 5.73 -13.45 9.13
CA GLY A 106 5.88 -14.90 9.12
C GLY A 106 7.26 -15.34 8.61
N THR A 107 7.89 -14.53 7.75
CA THR A 107 9.21 -14.84 7.18
C THR A 107 10.36 -14.21 7.98
N ASP A 108 10.21 -12.96 8.42
CA ASP A 108 11.20 -12.22 9.21
C ASP A 108 10.49 -11.36 10.27
N GLU A 109 10.57 -11.78 11.51
CA GLU A 109 9.99 -11.07 12.66
C GLU A 109 10.54 -9.65 12.89
N ASN A 110 11.71 -9.33 12.33
CA ASN A 110 12.37 -8.02 12.46
C ASN A 110 12.13 -7.12 11.24
N ALA A 111 11.54 -7.63 10.16
CA ALA A 111 11.21 -6.83 9.00
C ALA A 111 10.10 -5.82 9.29
N ARG A 112 10.13 -4.69 8.60
CA ARG A 112 9.19 -3.58 8.78
C ARG A 112 8.26 -3.47 7.58
N VAL A 113 7.01 -3.10 7.84
CA VAL A 113 6.01 -2.83 6.81
C VAL A 113 5.52 -1.40 6.93
N PHE A 114 5.43 -0.71 5.78
CA PHE A 114 5.15 0.72 5.71
C PHE A 114 3.92 0.98 4.85
N ILE A 115 3.12 1.95 5.29
CA ILE A 115 2.18 2.69 4.44
C ILE A 115 2.91 3.88 3.85
N SER A 116 2.77 4.13 2.54
CA SER A 116 3.40 5.26 1.86
C SER A 116 2.38 6.37 1.59
N LEU A 117 2.69 7.59 2.03
CA LEU A 117 1.84 8.77 1.88
C LEU A 117 2.55 9.90 1.14
N ASP A 118 1.80 10.65 0.33
CA ASP A 118 2.28 11.83 -0.36
C ASP A 118 2.44 13.05 0.55
N HIS A 119 2.96 14.14 0.00
CA HIS A 119 3.17 15.41 0.68
C HIS A 119 1.87 16.17 1.03
N SER A 120 0.74 15.80 0.44
CA SER A 120 -0.56 16.47 0.58
C SER A 120 -1.22 16.15 1.92
N TRP A 121 -0.63 16.66 3.01
CA TRP A 121 -1.01 16.25 4.37
C TRP A 121 -2.42 16.69 4.76
N THR A 122 -2.80 17.94 4.52
CA THR A 122 -4.10 18.52 4.94
C THR A 122 -5.10 18.68 3.81
N VAL A 123 -4.64 18.78 2.58
CA VAL A 123 -5.47 18.98 1.39
C VAL A 123 -4.99 18.03 0.30
N GLY A 124 -5.80 17.04 -0.04
CA GLY A 124 -5.47 16.09 -1.11
C GLY A 124 -5.42 16.79 -2.47
N GLN A 125 -4.26 16.75 -3.15
CA GLN A 125 -4.11 17.28 -4.50
C GLN A 125 -4.52 16.24 -5.55
N ASP A 126 -4.05 15.02 -5.40
CA ASP A 126 -4.28 13.91 -6.32
C ASP A 126 -5.18 12.81 -5.72
N GLY A 127 -6.04 13.17 -4.77
CA GLY A 127 -6.93 12.23 -4.09
C GLY A 127 -7.38 12.73 -2.72
N HIS A 128 -7.06 11.97 -1.69
CA HIS A 128 -7.40 12.27 -0.31
C HIS A 128 -6.24 12.94 0.44
N SER A 129 -6.52 13.73 1.49
CA SER A 129 -5.46 14.25 2.35
C SER A 129 -4.75 13.09 3.06
N GLY A 130 -3.43 13.18 3.19
CA GLY A 130 -2.64 12.15 3.85
C GLY A 130 -3.07 11.93 5.29
N LYS A 131 -3.42 13.02 6.00
CA LYS A 131 -3.88 12.95 7.40
C LYS A 131 -5.18 12.17 7.52
N GLU A 132 -6.21 12.53 6.75
CA GLU A 132 -7.52 11.86 6.81
C GLU A 132 -7.41 10.39 6.42
N TYR A 133 -6.62 10.10 5.38
CA TYR A 133 -6.37 8.73 4.95
C TYR A 133 -5.68 7.90 6.04
N LEU A 134 -4.65 8.48 6.69
CA LEU A 134 -3.94 7.81 7.77
C LEU A 134 -4.82 7.58 9.00
N ASP A 135 -5.67 8.56 9.34
CA ASP A 135 -6.62 8.43 10.46
C ASP A 135 -7.60 7.27 10.22
N GLU A 136 -8.18 7.15 9.02
CA GLU A 136 -9.08 6.04 8.67
C GLU A 136 -8.34 4.70 8.60
N PHE A 137 -7.14 4.66 8.02
CA PHE A 137 -6.30 3.47 8.02
C PHE A 137 -5.97 3.01 9.45
N ALA A 138 -5.51 3.92 10.29
CA ALA A 138 -5.15 3.62 11.68
C ALA A 138 -6.35 3.14 12.49
N ALA A 139 -7.53 3.77 12.31
CA ALA A 139 -8.77 3.36 12.95
C ALA A 139 -9.14 1.91 12.58
N TYR A 140 -9.04 1.55 11.30
CA TYR A 140 -9.30 0.19 10.83
C TYR A 140 -8.29 -0.81 11.41
N MET A 141 -6.99 -0.50 11.34
CA MET A 141 -5.93 -1.36 11.86
C MET A 141 -6.08 -1.59 13.37
N TYR A 142 -6.38 -0.52 14.12
CA TYR A 142 -6.61 -0.63 15.56
C TYR A 142 -7.82 -1.52 15.91
N ALA A 143 -8.90 -1.39 15.14
CA ALA A 143 -10.12 -2.17 15.39
C ALA A 143 -9.98 -3.65 15.01
N THR A 144 -9.19 -3.98 13.97
CA THR A 144 -9.14 -5.34 13.40
C THR A 144 -7.84 -6.09 13.67
N ALA A 145 -6.73 -5.40 13.88
CA ALA A 145 -5.41 -5.99 14.07
C ALA A 145 -4.51 -5.12 14.99
N PRO A 146 -4.91 -4.84 16.24
CA PRO A 146 -4.21 -3.92 17.14
C PRO A 146 -2.79 -4.37 17.51
N TYR A 147 -2.44 -5.62 17.25
CA TYR A 147 -1.12 -6.19 17.49
C TYR A 147 -0.11 -5.90 16.36
N MET A 148 -0.59 -5.45 15.18
CA MET A 148 0.29 -5.15 14.06
C MET A 148 0.99 -3.82 14.26
N ARG A 149 2.32 -3.85 14.25
CA ARG A 149 3.17 -2.66 14.34
C ARG A 149 3.63 -2.26 12.94
N TRP A 150 3.06 -1.20 12.42
CA TRP A 150 3.35 -0.66 11.10
C TRP A 150 4.09 0.68 11.18
N ASN A 151 4.62 1.12 10.06
CA ASN A 151 5.41 2.34 9.94
C ASN A 151 4.85 3.21 8.82
N VAL A 152 5.20 4.48 8.82
CA VAL A 152 4.84 5.44 7.77
C VAL A 152 6.08 5.77 6.96
N ASP A 153 5.91 5.71 5.64
CA ASP A 153 6.80 6.26 4.63
C ASP A 153 6.14 7.52 4.08
N TYR A 154 6.68 8.68 4.43
CA TYR A 154 6.11 9.99 4.07
C TYR A 154 7.02 10.69 3.07
N HIS A 155 6.46 11.20 1.99
CA HIS A 155 7.18 11.89 0.91
C HIS A 155 7.03 13.41 1.02
N PRO A 156 7.85 14.10 1.80
CA PRO A 156 7.76 15.54 2.02
C PRO A 156 8.41 16.30 0.88
N TYR A 157 7.68 16.53 -0.19
CA TYR A 157 8.16 17.39 -1.28
C TYR A 157 7.89 18.87 -0.98
N SER A 158 8.82 19.74 -1.43
CA SER A 158 8.56 21.19 -1.44
C SER A 158 7.44 21.51 -2.45
N ASN A 159 6.57 22.45 -2.11
CA ASN A 159 5.54 22.93 -3.04
C ASN A 159 5.82 24.39 -3.44
N PRO A 160 6.13 24.65 -4.71
CA PRO A 160 6.35 23.71 -5.80
C PRO A 160 7.67 22.94 -5.70
N LEU A 161 7.72 21.73 -6.29
CA LEU A 161 8.85 20.79 -6.26
C LEU A 161 10.22 21.36 -6.62
N TYR A 162 10.28 22.50 -7.28
CA TYR A 162 11.51 23.17 -7.72
C TYR A 162 11.91 24.37 -6.86
N LYS A 163 11.23 24.65 -5.76
CA LYS A 163 11.70 25.61 -4.75
C LYS A 163 12.51 24.86 -3.71
N ASN A 164 13.80 25.21 -3.60
CA ASN A 164 14.70 24.70 -2.56
C ASN A 164 14.41 25.39 -1.20
N ASP A 165 13.17 25.38 -0.78
CA ASP A 165 12.76 25.92 0.53
C ASP A 165 12.61 24.73 1.49
N PHE A 166 13.74 24.28 2.06
CA PHE A 166 13.80 23.39 3.21
C PHE A 166 14.10 24.22 4.46
#